data_da209f93fb2d0b0f32fb1422dd1794e3
#
_entry.id   da209f93fb2d0b0f32fb1422dd1794e3
#
_cell.length_a   1.000
_cell.length_b   1.000
_cell.length_c   1.000
_cell.angle_alpha   90.00
_cell.angle_beta   90.00
_cell.angle_gamma   90.00
#
_symmetry.space_group_name_H-M   'P 1'
#
loop_
_entity.id
_entity.type
_entity.pdbx_description
1 polymer ?
#
loop_
_entity_poly.entity_id
_entity_poly.type
_entity_poly.pdbx_seq_one_letter_code
_entity_poly.pdbx_strand_id
1 'polypeptide(L)'
;MKYVKFALVLAFALASVTLFAQTPLSSLVPAGNKVFVQVVNDEDHPLPEDEVADLIRETAAAGQWESVTSAEEADFIIAVQAKKKMVFNSPRTWLTPSVSDKEGNVLWKGDTYKADATMFNGYRATNTAISKMVENGFNKDLFKAAGR
;
A
#
# COMPACT_ATOMS: atom_id res chain seq x y z
N MET A 1 -37.95 -17.55 17.23
CA MET A 1 -36.77 -17.88 18.00
C MET A 1 -35.47 -17.81 17.20
N LYS A 2 -35.45 -18.31 15.98
CA LYS A 2 -34.24 -18.16 15.13
C LYS A 2 -33.90 -16.69 14.80
N TYR A 3 -34.91 -15.84 14.68
CA TYR A 3 -34.72 -14.42 14.34
C TYR A 3 -34.13 -13.58 15.48
N VAL A 4 -34.42 -13.91 16.73
CA VAL A 4 -33.92 -13.22 17.91
C VAL A 4 -32.41 -13.48 18.09
N LYS A 5 -31.95 -14.72 17.83
CA LYS A 5 -30.54 -15.07 17.90
C LYS A 5 -29.72 -14.39 16.81
N PHE A 6 -30.32 -14.26 15.62
CA PHE A 6 -29.68 -13.60 14.49
C PHE A 6 -29.52 -12.09 14.73
N ALA A 7 -30.57 -11.44 15.25
CA ALA A 7 -30.53 -10.03 15.60
C ALA A 7 -29.49 -9.72 16.69
N LEU A 8 -29.33 -10.62 17.65
CA LEU A 8 -28.34 -10.46 18.72
C LEU A 8 -26.91 -10.54 18.19
N VAL A 9 -26.65 -11.47 17.26
CA VAL A 9 -25.31 -11.61 16.64
C VAL A 9 -24.99 -10.39 15.78
N LEU A 10 -25.96 -9.87 15.05
CA LEU A 10 -25.77 -8.67 14.24
C LEU A 10 -25.50 -7.42 15.10
N ALA A 11 -26.22 -7.27 16.20
CA ALA A 11 -26.02 -6.17 17.15
C ALA A 11 -24.64 -6.24 17.80
N PHE A 12 -24.18 -7.44 18.13
CA PHE A 12 -22.85 -7.65 18.70
C PHE A 12 -21.73 -7.33 17.70
N ALA A 13 -21.90 -7.72 16.42
CA ALA A 13 -20.95 -7.41 15.39
C ALA A 13 -20.84 -5.90 15.15
N LEU A 14 -21.96 -5.18 15.13
CA LEU A 14 -21.98 -3.72 15.04
C LEU A 14 -21.35 -3.04 16.25
N ALA A 15 -21.62 -3.53 17.45
CA ALA A 15 -21.00 -3.02 18.68
C ALA A 15 -19.49 -3.26 18.69
N SER A 16 -19.01 -4.39 18.17
CA SER A 16 -17.59 -4.70 18.07
C SER A 16 -16.87 -3.74 17.15
N VAL A 17 -17.47 -3.37 16.02
CA VAL A 17 -16.90 -2.40 15.06
C VAL A 17 -16.79 -1.01 15.68
N THR A 18 -17.73 -0.60 16.55
CA THR A 18 -17.69 0.70 17.21
C THR A 18 -16.75 0.76 18.42
N LEU A 19 -16.42 -0.39 19.04
CA LEU A 19 -15.53 -0.47 20.21
C LEU A 19 -14.05 -0.38 19.82
N PHE A 20 -13.67 -0.75 18.61
CA PHE A 20 -12.31 -0.68 18.12
C PHE A 20 -12.15 0.55 17.23
N ALA A 21 -11.78 1.68 17.83
CA ALA A 21 -11.39 2.87 17.08
C ALA A 21 -10.20 2.51 16.20
N GLN A 22 -10.27 2.90 14.92
CA GLN A 22 -9.14 2.75 14.00
C GLN A 22 -7.96 3.57 14.51
N THR A 23 -6.75 3.02 14.41
CA THR A 23 -5.54 3.77 14.70
C THR A 23 -5.44 4.94 13.72
N PRO A 24 -5.27 6.18 14.20
CA PRO A 24 -5.21 7.32 13.29
C PRO A 24 -3.95 7.24 12.40
N LEU A 25 -4.12 7.61 11.14
CA LEU A 25 -3.04 7.64 10.16
C LEU A 25 -1.83 8.46 10.64
N SER A 26 -2.08 9.55 11.33
CA SER A 26 -1.05 10.43 11.89
C SER A 26 -0.15 9.77 12.94
N SER A 27 -0.58 8.70 13.58
CA SER A 27 0.24 7.96 14.54
C SER A 27 1.00 6.80 13.91
N LEU A 28 0.61 6.34 12.73
CA LEU A 28 1.24 5.21 12.04
C LEU A 28 2.35 5.63 11.09
N VAL A 29 2.18 6.75 10.41
CA VAL A 29 3.04 7.21 9.31
C VAL A 29 4.32 7.96 9.73
N PRO A 30 4.53 8.42 10.97
CA PRO A 30 5.78 9.09 11.34
C PRO A 30 7.03 8.25 11.04
N ALA A 31 8.12 8.95 10.72
CA ALA A 31 9.42 8.32 10.49
C ALA A 31 9.86 7.46 11.68
N GLY A 32 10.54 6.35 11.41
CA GLY A 32 11.01 5.42 12.43
C GLY A 32 10.03 4.31 12.79
N ASN A 33 8.77 4.43 12.41
CA ASN A 33 7.81 3.34 12.61
C ASN A 33 8.14 2.15 11.71
N LYS A 34 7.67 0.98 12.11
CA LYS A 34 7.87 -0.27 11.37
C LYS A 34 6.78 -0.46 10.34
N VAL A 35 7.17 -0.71 9.11
CA VAL A 35 6.25 -0.95 8.00
C VAL A 35 6.46 -2.34 7.40
N PHE A 36 5.37 -3.05 7.18
CA PHE A 36 5.37 -4.22 6.32
C PHE A 36 4.86 -3.78 4.94
N VAL A 37 5.72 -3.85 3.94
CA VAL A 37 5.35 -3.55 2.54
C VAL A 37 4.95 -4.85 1.87
N GLN A 38 3.67 -4.97 1.56
CA GLN A 38 3.11 -6.11 0.87
C GLN A 38 2.90 -5.78 -0.60
N VAL A 39 3.61 -6.47 -1.49
CA VAL A 39 3.40 -6.33 -2.93
C VAL A 39 2.37 -7.37 -3.38
N VAL A 40 1.24 -6.90 -3.87
CA VAL A 40 0.16 -7.73 -4.40
C VAL A 40 0.29 -7.75 -5.91
N ASN A 41 0.99 -8.75 -6.44
CA ASN A 41 1.21 -8.90 -7.87
C ASN A 41 -0.07 -9.36 -8.59
N ASP A 42 -0.27 -8.81 -9.78
CA ASP A 42 -1.23 -9.36 -10.74
C ASP A 42 -0.79 -10.77 -11.15
N GLU A 43 -1.71 -11.73 -11.15
CA GLU A 43 -1.39 -13.15 -11.43
C GLU A 43 -0.86 -13.37 -12.84
N ASP A 44 -1.41 -12.66 -13.82
CA ASP A 44 -1.05 -12.82 -15.23
C ASP A 44 0.14 -11.93 -15.63
N HIS A 45 0.35 -10.85 -14.90
CA HIS A 45 1.34 -9.83 -15.23
C HIS A 45 2.11 -9.35 -13.99
N PRO A 46 2.84 -10.24 -13.29
CA PRO A 46 3.57 -9.86 -12.08
C PRO A 46 4.82 -9.05 -12.39
N LEU A 47 5.29 -8.30 -11.40
CA LEU A 47 6.63 -7.71 -11.43
C LEU A 47 7.69 -8.83 -11.26
N PRO A 48 8.86 -8.69 -11.90
CA PRO A 48 10.02 -9.53 -11.58
C PRO A 48 10.46 -9.39 -10.11
N GLU A 49 11.09 -10.41 -9.57
CA GLU A 49 11.49 -10.45 -8.15
C GLU A 49 12.41 -9.29 -7.74
N ASP A 50 13.35 -8.93 -8.58
CA ASP A 50 14.26 -7.79 -8.35
C ASP A 50 13.52 -6.46 -8.29
N GLU A 51 12.50 -6.29 -9.13
CA GLU A 51 11.66 -5.08 -9.11
C GLU A 51 10.72 -5.06 -7.88
N VAL A 52 10.25 -6.21 -7.42
CA VAL A 52 9.51 -6.34 -6.16
C VAL A 52 10.38 -5.91 -4.99
N ALA A 53 11.62 -6.37 -4.94
CA ALA A 53 12.58 -5.99 -3.90
C ALA A 53 12.87 -4.48 -3.90
N ASP A 54 13.02 -3.89 -5.07
CA ASP A 54 13.21 -2.45 -5.24
C ASP A 54 11.98 -1.67 -4.75
N LEU A 55 10.79 -2.13 -5.09
CA LEU A 55 9.53 -1.51 -4.67
C LEU A 55 9.41 -1.49 -3.14
N ILE A 56 9.71 -2.61 -2.48
CA ILE A 56 9.68 -2.71 -1.03
C ILE A 56 10.68 -1.72 -0.40
N ARG A 57 11.91 -1.73 -0.89
CA ARG A 57 12.98 -0.87 -0.37
C ARG A 57 12.66 0.61 -0.54
N GLU A 58 12.28 1.02 -1.73
CA GLU A 58 11.98 2.43 -2.04
C GLU A 58 10.73 2.93 -1.31
N THR A 59 9.74 2.06 -1.13
CA THR A 59 8.54 2.39 -0.36
C THR A 59 8.87 2.68 1.10
N ALA A 60 9.65 1.83 1.75
CA ALA A 60 10.07 2.03 3.13
C ALA A 60 10.96 3.27 3.27
N ALA A 61 11.89 3.48 2.34
CA ALA A 61 12.79 4.62 2.34
C ALA A 61 12.04 5.96 2.18
N ALA A 62 10.95 5.99 1.41
CA ALA A 62 10.17 7.19 1.17
C ALA A 62 9.63 7.83 2.46
N GLY A 63 9.22 7.01 3.42
CA GLY A 63 8.73 7.49 4.72
C GLY A 63 9.76 7.46 5.84
N GLN A 64 10.98 7.03 5.56
CA GLN A 64 12.01 6.78 6.57
C GLN A 64 11.54 5.75 7.61
N TRP A 65 10.81 4.74 7.14
CA TRP A 65 10.29 3.65 7.96
C TRP A 65 11.27 2.49 8.03
N GLU A 66 11.20 1.76 9.12
CA GLU A 66 11.91 0.48 9.25
C GLU A 66 11.12 -0.62 8.55
N SER A 67 11.68 -1.22 7.51
CA SER A 67 11.05 -2.33 6.79
C SER A 67 11.14 -3.61 7.60
N VAL A 68 10.01 -4.26 7.84
CA VAL A 68 9.93 -5.57 8.51
C VAL A 68 9.37 -6.62 7.55
N THR A 69 9.61 -7.89 7.85
CA THR A 69 9.30 -9.01 6.94
C THR A 69 7.94 -9.65 7.21
N SER A 70 7.25 -9.25 8.27
CA SER A 70 5.92 -9.76 8.59
C SER A 70 5.00 -8.65 9.08
N ALA A 71 3.71 -8.82 8.83
CA ALA A 71 2.68 -7.89 9.30
C ALA A 71 2.61 -7.84 10.83
N GLU A 72 2.92 -8.93 11.51
CA GLU A 72 2.88 -9.02 12.98
C GLU A 72 3.92 -8.11 13.65
N GLU A 73 5.06 -7.92 13.02
CA GLU A 73 6.14 -7.06 13.52
C GLU A 73 5.93 -5.58 13.19
N ALA A 74 5.01 -5.28 12.28
CA ALA A 74 4.81 -3.93 11.77
C ALA A 74 3.90 -3.09 12.65
N ASP A 75 4.09 -1.78 12.61
CA ASP A 75 3.14 -0.82 13.16
C ASP A 75 1.98 -0.58 12.21
N PHE A 76 2.24 -0.67 10.90
CA PHE A 76 1.24 -0.54 9.85
C PHE A 76 1.68 -1.28 8.58
N ILE A 77 0.76 -1.40 7.63
CA ILE A 77 0.97 -2.13 6.39
C ILE A 77 0.78 -1.18 5.21
N ILE A 78 1.70 -1.21 4.26
CA ILE A 78 1.51 -0.61 2.95
C ILE A 78 1.34 -1.76 1.96
N ALA A 79 0.17 -1.88 1.36
CA ALA A 79 -0.09 -2.81 0.27
C ALA A 79 0.02 -2.06 -1.05
N VAL A 80 0.84 -2.56 -1.97
CA VAL A 80 0.96 -2.02 -3.31
C VAL A 80 0.50 -3.06 -4.31
N GLN A 81 -0.62 -2.81 -4.96
CA GLN A 81 -1.04 -3.61 -6.10
C GLN A 81 -0.13 -3.29 -7.28
N ALA A 82 0.48 -4.31 -7.87
CA ALA A 82 1.49 -4.14 -8.90
C ALA A 82 1.17 -4.97 -10.13
N LYS A 83 1.35 -4.37 -11.29
CA LYS A 83 1.15 -5.01 -12.59
C LYS A 83 2.18 -4.48 -13.58
N LYS A 84 2.73 -5.37 -14.40
CA LYS A 84 3.63 -5.00 -15.49
C LYS A 84 3.25 -5.75 -16.76
N LYS A 85 2.90 -5.02 -17.81
CA LYS A 85 2.41 -5.58 -19.06
C LYS A 85 3.01 -4.83 -20.26
N MET A 86 3.22 -5.56 -21.35
CA MET A 86 3.59 -4.95 -22.63
C MET A 86 2.40 -4.18 -23.20
N VAL A 87 2.63 -2.93 -23.53
CA VAL A 87 1.67 -2.05 -24.21
C VAL A 87 2.37 -1.43 -25.41
N PHE A 88 1.90 -1.74 -26.63
CA PHE A 88 2.53 -1.28 -27.88
C PHE A 88 4.05 -1.52 -27.93
N ASN A 89 4.49 -2.75 -27.63
CA ASN A 89 5.90 -3.18 -27.62
C ASN A 89 6.77 -2.51 -26.55
N SER A 90 6.18 -1.87 -25.56
CA SER A 90 6.90 -1.27 -24.44
C SER A 90 6.32 -1.75 -23.10
N PRO A 91 7.16 -2.12 -22.13
CA PRO A 91 6.65 -2.47 -20.79
C PRO A 91 6.03 -1.25 -20.13
N ARG A 92 4.89 -1.47 -19.50
CA ARG A 92 4.24 -0.48 -18.62
C ARG A 92 4.02 -1.09 -17.27
N THR A 93 4.29 -0.32 -16.23
CA THR A 93 4.05 -0.71 -14.84
C THR A 93 2.95 0.15 -14.24
N TRP A 94 2.05 -0.49 -13.48
CA TRP A 94 1.00 0.16 -12.69
C TRP A 94 1.19 -0.19 -11.22
N LEU A 95 1.13 0.82 -10.35
CA LEU A 95 1.24 0.67 -8.91
C LEU A 95 0.08 1.40 -8.23
N THR A 96 -0.62 0.72 -7.33
CA THR A 96 -1.73 1.30 -6.56
C THR A 96 -1.47 1.04 -5.08
N PRO A 97 -1.02 2.05 -4.31
CA PRO A 97 -0.72 1.89 -2.90
C PRO A 97 -1.93 2.10 -2.02
N SER A 98 -1.92 1.44 -0.86
CA SER A 98 -2.86 1.70 0.23
C SER A 98 -2.15 1.52 1.57
N VAL A 99 -2.63 2.19 2.60
CA VAL A 99 -2.14 2.08 3.97
C VAL A 99 -3.26 1.50 4.83
N SER A 100 -2.93 0.48 5.60
CA SER A 100 -3.84 -0.13 6.56
C SER A 100 -3.17 -0.29 7.92
N ASP A 101 -4.00 -0.40 8.97
CA ASP A 101 -3.53 -0.78 10.29
C ASP A 101 -3.30 -2.29 10.38
N LYS A 102 -2.85 -2.77 11.52
CA LYS A 102 -2.57 -4.20 11.77
C LYS A 102 -3.80 -5.07 11.64
N GLU A 103 -4.98 -4.51 11.91
CA GLU A 103 -6.26 -5.20 11.86
C GLU A 103 -6.83 -5.29 10.44
N GLY A 104 -6.14 -4.69 9.47
CA GLY A 104 -6.54 -4.71 8.06
C GLY A 104 -7.51 -3.60 7.66
N ASN A 105 -7.75 -2.61 8.53
CA ASN A 105 -8.55 -1.45 8.19
C ASN A 105 -7.78 -0.53 7.24
N VAL A 106 -8.33 -0.26 6.08
CA VAL A 106 -7.72 0.67 5.11
C VAL A 106 -7.93 2.11 5.59
N LEU A 107 -6.83 2.79 5.87
CA LEU A 107 -6.83 4.17 6.38
C LEU A 107 -6.57 5.20 5.29
N TRP A 108 -5.92 4.78 4.22
CA TRP A 108 -5.63 5.63 3.06
C TRP A 108 -5.50 4.77 1.81
N LYS A 109 -5.97 5.28 0.70
CA LYS A 109 -5.83 4.65 -0.61
C LYS A 109 -5.36 5.68 -1.62
N GLY A 110 -4.25 5.38 -2.29
CA GLY A 110 -3.70 6.24 -3.34
C GLY A 110 -4.31 5.98 -4.70
N ASP A 111 -3.95 6.83 -5.63
CA ASP A 111 -4.26 6.64 -7.04
C ASP A 111 -3.42 5.52 -7.65
N THR A 112 -3.68 5.19 -8.90
CA THR A 112 -2.84 4.28 -9.67
C THR A 112 -1.78 5.09 -10.40
N TYR A 113 -0.51 4.78 -10.13
CA TYR A 113 0.65 5.41 -10.77
C TYR A 113 1.19 4.49 -11.85
N LYS A 114 1.34 5.00 -13.05
CA LYS A 114 1.79 4.22 -14.20
C LYS A 114 2.97 4.89 -14.91
N ALA A 115 3.83 4.08 -15.48
CA ALA A 115 4.94 4.55 -16.30
C ALA A 115 5.30 3.54 -17.38
N ASP A 116 5.72 4.06 -18.52
CA ASP A 116 6.24 3.28 -19.63
C ASP A 116 7.77 3.21 -19.58
N ALA A 117 8.34 2.14 -20.11
CA ALA A 117 9.76 2.08 -20.38
C ALA A 117 10.06 2.93 -21.64
N THR A 118 10.85 3.98 -21.48
CA THR A 118 11.23 4.89 -22.55
C THR A 118 12.74 5.15 -22.52
N MET A 119 13.28 5.70 -23.62
CA MET A 119 14.70 6.09 -23.63
C MET A 119 15.01 7.19 -22.61
N PHE A 120 14.04 8.03 -22.26
CA PHE A 120 14.21 9.12 -21.29
C PHE A 120 14.36 8.63 -19.84
N ASN A 121 13.83 7.45 -19.51
CA ASN A 121 13.97 6.84 -18.19
C ASN A 121 14.90 5.61 -18.19
N GLY A 122 15.69 5.44 -19.25
CA GLY A 122 16.59 4.29 -19.38
C GLY A 122 15.87 2.96 -19.48
N TYR A 123 14.66 2.97 -20.04
CA TYR A 123 13.78 1.80 -20.17
C TYR A 123 13.36 1.18 -18.83
N ARG A 124 13.24 2.02 -17.80
CA ARG A 124 12.90 1.60 -16.43
C ARG A 124 11.48 1.98 -16.04
N ALA A 125 10.50 1.24 -16.55
CA ALA A 125 9.07 1.49 -16.27
C ALA A 125 8.76 1.43 -14.77
N THR A 126 9.21 0.37 -14.08
CA THR A 126 8.89 0.17 -12.66
C THR A 126 9.54 1.22 -11.77
N ASN A 127 10.82 1.54 -11.99
CA ASN A 127 11.49 2.58 -11.20
C ASN A 127 10.80 3.94 -11.35
N THR A 128 10.37 4.27 -12.57
CA THR A 128 9.64 5.51 -12.83
C THR A 128 8.27 5.51 -12.17
N ALA A 129 7.55 4.39 -12.20
CA ALA A 129 6.26 4.25 -11.51
C ALA A 129 6.43 4.39 -9.99
N ILE A 130 7.48 3.80 -9.40
CA ILE A 130 7.81 3.96 -7.98
C ILE A 130 8.06 5.44 -7.65
N SER A 131 8.86 6.14 -8.44
CA SER A 131 9.11 7.57 -8.23
C SER A 131 7.84 8.40 -8.27
N LYS A 132 6.95 8.13 -9.21
CA LYS A 132 5.64 8.81 -9.29
C LYS A 132 4.78 8.52 -8.07
N MET A 133 4.74 7.26 -7.61
CA MET A 133 4.01 6.87 -6.42
C MET A 133 4.54 7.59 -5.17
N VAL A 134 5.85 7.68 -5.01
CA VAL A 134 6.48 8.38 -3.89
C VAL A 134 6.21 9.88 -3.97
N GLU A 135 6.45 10.52 -5.09
CA GLU A 135 6.31 11.97 -5.23
C GLU A 135 4.85 12.43 -5.16
N ASN A 136 3.95 11.78 -5.86
CA ASN A 136 2.56 12.21 -5.98
C ASN A 136 1.65 11.51 -4.97
N GLY A 137 1.92 10.23 -4.66
CA GLY A 137 1.14 9.48 -3.68
C GLY A 137 1.55 9.79 -2.26
N PHE A 138 2.79 9.51 -1.90
CA PHE A 138 3.24 9.65 -0.52
C PHE A 138 3.50 11.11 -0.13
N ASN A 139 4.37 11.80 -0.85
CA ASN A 139 4.78 13.15 -0.46
C ASN A 139 3.64 14.18 -0.54
N LYS A 140 2.84 14.12 -1.60
CA LYS A 140 1.78 15.12 -1.83
C LYS A 140 0.44 14.77 -1.21
N ASP A 141 0.15 13.48 -1.00
CA ASP A 141 -1.17 13.05 -0.55
C ASP A 141 -1.12 12.34 0.81
N LEU A 142 -0.41 11.22 0.93
CA LEU A 142 -0.36 10.44 2.18
C LEU A 142 0.17 11.26 3.36
N PHE A 143 1.31 11.89 3.20
CA PHE A 143 1.94 12.64 4.28
C PHE A 143 1.10 13.85 4.67
N LYS A 144 0.49 14.50 3.71
CA LYS A 144 -0.45 15.59 3.97
C LYS A 144 -1.68 15.10 4.73
N ALA A 145 -2.26 13.98 4.32
CA ALA A 145 -3.41 13.38 5.00
C ALA A 145 -3.07 12.93 6.43
N ALA A 146 -1.82 12.52 6.66
CA ALA A 146 -1.31 12.13 7.98
C ALA A 146 -0.86 13.32 8.85
N GLY A 147 -0.87 14.53 8.33
CA GLY A 147 -0.39 15.71 9.06
C GLY A 147 1.12 15.79 9.18
N ARG A 148 1.84 15.20 8.23
CA ARG A 148 3.31 15.13 8.23
C ARG A 148 3.94 16.11 7.25
#